data_2764887989dcb374dd320e1a2202daf2
#
_entry.id   2764887989dcb374dd320e1a2202daf2
#
_cell.length_a   1.000
_cell.length_b   1.000
_cell.length_c   1.000
_cell.angle_alpha   90.00
_cell.angle_beta   90.00
_cell.angle_gamma   90.00
#
_symmetry.space_group_name_H-M   'P 1'
#
loop_
_entity.id
_entity.type
_entity.pdbx_description
1 polymer ?
#
loop_
_entity_poly.entity_id
_entity_poly.type
_entity_poly.pdbx_seq_one_letter_code
_entity_poly.pdbx_strand_id
1 'polypeptide(L)'
;MCSDRLSMRGMTKKYGQVTVLENVSFNVIAGETHALIGENGAGKSTLLNLLSGVREATAGEIYIDGQKVSIHSPRAAKESGIAMIHQELQNIPELSVFQNMFLGRSVRKHFGLFVDKAKERAMALDILKDLDPSIDPNVPIKELKVAQQQIVEIARALLDNAKIIAMDEPTSSLTPSEFERLAALIKQLTAQGVSIIYVSHKMDEIFKVCDRATILRDGHFIDCVNIADENEESIVTKMVGRKVEKLSHQSYATDEKMLEVKNLSRESAVKNINFFANKGEVVGIAGLVGAGRTELFRLIAGLDKPTSGEILINGQPLKLNSVKESIKMGIGLVPEDRKKEGILKDRSVSINIAMPSMDRFSQAGFLRKDYLNAISHQLMMDLNLKPLDLDKTVGTFSGGNQQKVIIGRWLAAGTKIYLFDEPTRGIDIGTKSEIYNLIENLAKAGNVVLVVSSEMPEIIRVSDRVLVMKEGEIKAELHGSDINEDNIGRYSIGNNKTH
;
A
#
# COMPACT_ATOMS: atom_id res chain seq x y z
N MET A 1 -6.17 -27.95 26.21
CA MET A 1 -5.96 -27.87 24.75
C MET A 1 -6.85 -26.76 24.22
N CYS A 2 -6.29 -25.72 23.66
CA CYS A 2 -7.10 -24.69 22.99
C CYS A 2 -7.81 -25.35 21.80
N SER A 3 -9.14 -25.22 21.72
CA SER A 3 -9.92 -25.77 20.62
C SER A 3 -9.89 -24.80 19.43
N ASP A 4 -9.83 -25.34 18.20
CA ASP A 4 -9.97 -24.54 16.98
C ASP A 4 -11.35 -23.86 16.97
N ARG A 5 -11.34 -22.53 16.86
CA ARG A 5 -12.54 -21.73 16.60
C ARG A 5 -12.97 -21.89 15.14
N LEU A 6 -12.00 -21.84 14.24
CA LEU A 6 -12.17 -22.00 12.80
C LEU A 6 -11.21 -23.06 12.29
N SER A 7 -11.69 -23.98 11.46
CA SER A 7 -10.84 -24.87 10.67
C SER A 7 -11.37 -24.95 9.25
N MET A 8 -10.61 -24.42 8.31
CA MET A 8 -10.83 -24.55 6.87
C MET A 8 -9.88 -25.63 6.36
N ARG A 9 -10.39 -26.67 5.70
CA ARG A 9 -9.60 -27.85 5.30
C ARG A 9 -9.67 -28.07 3.82
N GLY A 10 -8.50 -28.17 3.16
CA GLY A 10 -8.38 -28.50 1.74
C GLY A 10 -9.05 -27.50 0.80
N MET A 11 -9.07 -26.23 1.17
CA MET A 11 -9.77 -25.20 0.41
C MET A 11 -9.17 -25.02 -0.96
N THR A 12 -10.01 -25.20 -1.98
CA THR A 12 -9.62 -25.02 -3.38
C THR A 12 -10.58 -24.06 -4.06
N LYS A 13 -10.06 -23.10 -4.80
CA LYS A 13 -10.85 -22.16 -5.61
C LYS A 13 -10.30 -22.01 -7.01
N LYS A 14 -11.17 -22.26 -8.00
CA LYS A 14 -10.87 -22.08 -9.43
C LYS A 14 -11.78 -21.00 -10.01
N TYR A 15 -11.23 -20.18 -10.89
CA TYR A 15 -11.94 -19.25 -11.75
C TYR A 15 -11.67 -19.63 -13.22
N GLY A 16 -12.62 -20.30 -13.85
CA GLY A 16 -12.40 -20.91 -15.16
C GLY A 16 -11.26 -21.92 -15.11
N GLN A 17 -10.21 -21.69 -15.87
CA GLN A 17 -9.02 -22.57 -15.92
C GLN A 17 -7.94 -22.18 -14.89
N VAL A 18 -8.11 -21.05 -14.19
CA VAL A 18 -7.10 -20.56 -13.25
C VAL A 18 -7.42 -21.05 -11.83
N THR A 19 -6.51 -21.81 -11.23
CA THR A 19 -6.57 -22.18 -9.80
C THR A 19 -5.91 -21.07 -9.00
N VAL A 20 -6.67 -20.44 -8.08
CA VAL A 20 -6.22 -19.33 -7.22
C VAL A 20 -5.89 -19.82 -5.82
N LEU A 21 -6.57 -20.86 -5.33
CA LEU A 21 -6.23 -21.57 -4.09
C LEU A 21 -6.22 -23.06 -4.38
N GLU A 22 -5.20 -23.75 -3.91
CA GLU A 22 -5.04 -25.18 -4.12
C GLU A 22 -4.77 -25.89 -2.80
N ASN A 23 -5.75 -26.66 -2.32
CA ASN A 23 -5.66 -27.51 -1.12
C ASN A 23 -5.15 -26.76 0.13
N VAL A 24 -5.61 -25.52 0.34
CA VAL A 24 -5.18 -24.67 1.46
C VAL A 24 -5.92 -25.07 2.73
N SER A 25 -5.18 -25.33 3.80
CA SER A 25 -5.74 -25.48 5.14
C SER A 25 -5.38 -24.28 6.01
N PHE A 26 -6.37 -23.79 6.78
CA PHE A 26 -6.24 -22.59 7.60
C PHE A 26 -7.03 -22.79 8.90
N ASN A 27 -6.40 -22.57 10.05
CA ASN A 27 -7.06 -22.72 11.33
C ASN A 27 -6.79 -21.54 12.26
N VAL A 28 -7.78 -21.20 13.07
CA VAL A 28 -7.72 -20.12 14.07
C VAL A 28 -8.19 -20.68 15.41
N ILE A 29 -7.43 -20.41 16.45
CA ILE A 29 -7.75 -20.84 17.83
C ILE A 29 -8.75 -19.86 18.44
N ALA A 30 -9.53 -20.32 19.43
CA ALA A 30 -10.47 -19.46 20.14
C ALA A 30 -9.72 -18.36 20.93
N GLY A 31 -10.08 -17.10 20.70
CA GLY A 31 -9.50 -15.94 21.40
C GLY A 31 -8.10 -15.56 20.94
N GLU A 32 -7.61 -16.05 19.79
CA GLU A 32 -6.35 -15.59 19.21
C GLU A 32 -6.54 -14.49 18.17
N THR A 33 -5.50 -13.69 17.95
CA THR A 33 -5.31 -12.88 16.76
C THR A 33 -4.40 -13.63 15.80
N HIS A 34 -4.95 -14.12 14.70
CA HIS A 34 -4.25 -14.90 13.69
C HIS A 34 -3.98 -14.09 12.44
N ALA A 35 -2.72 -13.87 12.10
CA ALA A 35 -2.35 -13.20 10.86
C ALA A 35 -2.53 -14.11 9.64
N LEU A 36 -3.09 -13.57 8.55
CA LEU A 36 -3.07 -14.20 7.25
C LEU A 36 -2.20 -13.37 6.33
N ILE A 37 -0.99 -13.86 6.05
CA ILE A 37 0.06 -13.13 5.35
C ILE A 37 0.47 -13.80 4.05
N GLY A 38 1.06 -13.03 3.14
CA GLY A 38 1.49 -13.47 1.81
C GLY A 38 1.57 -12.29 0.85
N GLU A 39 2.23 -12.47 -0.28
CA GLU A 39 2.30 -11.45 -1.32
C GLU A 39 0.94 -11.13 -1.94
N ASN A 40 0.86 -10.04 -2.73
CA ASN A 40 -0.33 -9.74 -3.51
C ASN A 40 -0.56 -10.85 -4.55
N GLY A 41 -1.78 -11.38 -4.59
CA GLY A 41 -2.07 -12.55 -5.44
C GLY A 41 -1.86 -13.91 -4.77
N ALA A 42 -1.33 -13.96 -3.53
CA ALA A 42 -1.14 -15.21 -2.79
C ALA A 42 -2.44 -15.94 -2.41
N GLY A 43 -3.62 -15.33 -2.64
CA GLY A 43 -4.91 -15.95 -2.37
C GLY A 43 -5.59 -15.50 -1.08
N LYS A 44 -5.02 -14.56 -0.31
CA LYS A 44 -5.57 -14.08 0.98
C LYS A 44 -7.03 -13.62 0.87
N SER A 45 -7.29 -12.63 0.01
CA SER A 45 -8.65 -12.10 -0.20
C SER A 45 -9.61 -13.16 -0.79
N THR A 46 -9.08 -14.12 -1.55
CA THR A 46 -9.89 -15.25 -2.02
C THR A 46 -10.30 -16.13 -0.85
N LEU A 47 -9.38 -16.47 0.06
CA LEU A 47 -9.67 -17.26 1.25
C LEU A 47 -10.69 -16.55 2.15
N LEU A 48 -10.55 -15.25 2.36
CA LEU A 48 -11.52 -14.44 3.11
C LEU A 48 -12.87 -14.36 2.41
N ASN A 49 -12.93 -14.28 1.08
CA ASN A 49 -14.18 -14.32 0.31
C ASN A 49 -14.90 -15.69 0.42
N LEU A 50 -14.15 -16.78 0.55
CA LEU A 50 -14.75 -18.10 0.85
C LEU A 50 -15.33 -18.13 2.27
N LEU A 51 -14.59 -17.60 3.25
CA LEU A 51 -15.01 -17.54 4.64
C LEU A 51 -16.24 -16.63 4.85
N SER A 52 -16.28 -15.49 4.15
CA SER A 52 -17.40 -14.54 4.22
C SER A 52 -18.61 -14.91 3.36
N GLY A 53 -18.53 -16.00 2.58
CA GLY A 53 -19.62 -16.45 1.70
C GLY A 53 -19.88 -15.56 0.47
N VAL A 54 -18.97 -14.61 0.17
CA VAL A 54 -19.02 -13.81 -1.08
C VAL A 54 -18.73 -14.69 -2.29
N ARG A 55 -17.95 -15.75 -2.07
CA ARG A 55 -17.64 -16.76 -3.09
C ARG A 55 -17.76 -18.15 -2.49
N GLU A 56 -18.17 -19.11 -3.30
CA GLU A 56 -18.18 -20.51 -2.92
C GLU A 56 -16.85 -21.19 -3.24
N ALA A 57 -16.43 -22.11 -2.40
CA ALA A 57 -15.27 -22.97 -2.65
C ALA A 57 -15.55 -23.94 -3.80
N THR A 58 -14.53 -24.28 -4.58
CA THR A 58 -14.61 -25.37 -5.55
C THR A 58 -14.51 -26.72 -4.85
N ALA A 59 -13.70 -26.79 -3.77
CA ALA A 59 -13.59 -27.96 -2.88
C ALA A 59 -13.09 -27.49 -1.51
N GLY A 60 -13.23 -28.36 -0.51
CA GLY A 60 -12.83 -28.11 0.87
C GLY A 60 -14.02 -28.03 1.83
N GLU A 61 -13.72 -27.94 3.12
CA GLU A 61 -14.71 -27.96 4.19
C GLU A 61 -14.37 -26.89 5.23
N ILE A 62 -15.41 -26.28 5.82
CA ILE A 62 -15.29 -25.27 6.87
C ILE A 62 -15.94 -25.80 8.14
N TYR A 63 -15.22 -25.65 9.25
CA TYR A 63 -15.69 -26.05 10.59
C TYR A 63 -15.58 -24.83 11.53
N ILE A 64 -16.60 -24.59 12.34
CA ILE A 64 -16.63 -23.59 13.41
C ILE A 64 -16.97 -24.31 14.71
N ASP A 65 -16.14 -24.09 15.75
CA ASP A 65 -16.26 -24.80 17.04
C ASP A 65 -16.39 -26.35 16.86
N GLY A 66 -15.66 -26.92 15.88
CA GLY A 66 -15.67 -28.33 15.54
C GLY A 66 -16.90 -28.82 14.75
N GLN A 67 -17.87 -27.97 14.48
CA GLN A 67 -19.04 -28.28 13.67
C GLN A 67 -18.86 -27.87 12.21
N LYS A 68 -19.16 -28.81 11.28
CA LYS A 68 -19.13 -28.50 9.85
C LYS A 68 -20.22 -27.50 9.50
N VAL A 69 -19.82 -26.40 8.83
CA VAL A 69 -20.74 -25.37 8.37
C VAL A 69 -20.69 -25.23 6.85
N SER A 70 -21.82 -24.82 6.26
CA SER A 70 -21.94 -24.59 4.83
C SER A 70 -22.19 -23.11 4.58
N ILE A 71 -21.18 -22.42 4.01
CA ILE A 71 -21.20 -20.98 3.82
C ILE A 71 -21.38 -20.68 2.32
N HIS A 72 -22.64 -20.44 1.90
CA HIS A 72 -22.98 -20.13 0.51
C HIS A 72 -23.36 -18.66 0.29
N SER A 73 -23.40 -17.86 1.34
CA SER A 73 -23.76 -16.45 1.27
C SER A 73 -23.22 -15.67 2.45
N PRO A 74 -23.08 -14.35 2.35
CA PRO A 74 -22.71 -13.49 3.48
C PRO A 74 -23.65 -13.63 4.69
N ARG A 75 -24.93 -13.91 4.43
CA ARG A 75 -25.91 -14.16 5.47
C ARG A 75 -25.58 -15.45 6.24
N ALA A 76 -25.24 -16.54 5.54
CA ALA A 76 -24.87 -17.80 6.17
C ALA A 76 -23.57 -17.68 6.99
N ALA A 77 -22.57 -16.89 6.50
CA ALA A 77 -21.37 -16.58 7.26
C ALA A 77 -21.70 -15.85 8.56
N LYS A 78 -22.56 -14.83 8.50
CA LYS A 78 -23.00 -14.05 9.65
C LYS A 78 -23.77 -14.93 10.66
N GLU A 79 -24.70 -15.76 10.20
CA GLU A 79 -25.45 -16.73 11.05
C GLU A 79 -24.52 -17.76 11.72
N SER A 80 -23.35 -18.03 11.12
CA SER A 80 -22.29 -18.87 11.67
C SER A 80 -21.33 -18.13 12.63
N GLY A 81 -21.56 -16.84 12.89
CA GLY A 81 -20.76 -16.00 13.77
C GLY A 81 -19.50 -15.44 13.15
N ILE A 82 -19.46 -15.28 11.81
CA ILE A 82 -18.35 -14.66 11.08
C ILE A 82 -18.74 -13.23 10.67
N ALA A 83 -17.88 -12.27 10.96
CA ALA A 83 -17.98 -10.91 10.46
C ALA A 83 -16.72 -10.55 9.66
N MET A 84 -16.91 -9.71 8.64
CA MET A 84 -15.84 -9.20 7.79
C MET A 84 -15.79 -7.69 7.88
N ILE A 85 -14.60 -7.13 8.13
CA ILE A 85 -14.28 -5.71 8.03
C ILE A 85 -13.40 -5.56 6.79
N HIS A 86 -13.89 -4.81 5.82
CA HIS A 86 -13.23 -4.62 4.53
C HIS A 86 -12.25 -3.45 4.59
N GLN A 87 -11.29 -3.45 3.68
CA GLN A 87 -10.32 -2.38 3.51
C GLN A 87 -11.00 -1.02 3.24
N GLU A 88 -12.06 -1.02 2.41
CA GLU A 88 -12.93 0.14 2.21
C GLU A 88 -14.13 0.04 3.14
N LEU A 89 -14.33 1.06 3.98
CA LEU A 89 -15.42 1.11 4.94
C LEU A 89 -16.80 1.05 4.24
N GLN A 90 -17.65 0.14 4.70
CA GLN A 90 -18.99 -0.09 4.12
C GLN A 90 -20.08 0.66 4.90
N ASN A 91 -19.79 1.88 5.31
CA ASN A 91 -20.72 2.73 6.03
C ASN A 91 -21.51 3.62 5.07
N ILE A 92 -22.75 3.92 5.39
CA ILE A 92 -23.58 4.89 4.65
C ILE A 92 -23.39 6.26 5.30
N PRO A 93 -22.72 7.22 4.62
CA PRO A 93 -22.25 8.48 5.22
C PRO A 93 -23.37 9.34 5.84
N GLU A 94 -24.55 9.34 5.24
CA GLU A 94 -25.69 10.17 5.63
C GLU A 94 -26.50 9.61 6.80
N LEU A 95 -26.35 8.32 7.08
CA LEU A 95 -27.03 7.67 8.20
C LEU A 95 -26.26 7.90 9.51
N SER A 96 -27.01 7.97 10.61
CA SER A 96 -26.38 8.04 11.93
C SER A 96 -25.63 6.75 12.30
N VAL A 97 -24.76 6.84 13.28
CA VAL A 97 -23.98 5.70 13.81
C VAL A 97 -24.90 4.52 14.13
N PHE A 98 -25.95 4.73 14.99
CA PHE A 98 -26.84 3.62 15.34
C PHE A 98 -27.60 3.05 14.13
N GLN A 99 -27.97 3.89 13.16
CA GLN A 99 -28.63 3.41 11.94
C GLN A 99 -27.68 2.54 11.08
N ASN A 100 -26.40 2.91 10.98
CA ASN A 100 -25.41 2.08 10.32
C ASN A 100 -25.19 0.76 11.06
N MET A 101 -25.12 0.78 12.39
CA MET A 101 -24.98 -0.43 13.22
C MET A 101 -26.14 -1.40 13.03
N PHE A 102 -27.37 -0.91 12.85
CA PHE A 102 -28.58 -1.71 12.67
C PHE A 102 -29.01 -1.91 11.21
N LEU A 103 -28.17 -1.55 10.25
CA LEU A 103 -28.48 -1.73 8.84
C LEU A 103 -28.74 -3.23 8.50
N GLY A 104 -29.92 -3.51 7.96
CA GLY A 104 -30.33 -4.87 7.61
C GLY A 104 -30.79 -5.76 8.79
N ARG A 105 -30.91 -5.19 10.03
CA ARG A 105 -31.31 -5.95 11.25
C ARG A 105 -32.19 -5.16 12.21
N SER A 106 -33.08 -4.34 11.72
CA SER A 106 -33.88 -3.46 12.56
C SER A 106 -34.61 -4.19 13.69
N VAL A 107 -34.52 -3.67 14.90
CA VAL A 107 -35.30 -4.11 16.06
C VAL A 107 -36.73 -3.63 15.86
N ARG A 108 -37.69 -4.55 15.92
CA ARG A 108 -39.08 -4.25 15.64
C ARG A 108 -39.94 -4.29 16.91
N LYS A 109 -40.97 -3.44 16.97
CA LYS A 109 -42.00 -3.41 18.00
C LYS A 109 -43.39 -3.49 17.35
N HIS A 110 -44.44 -3.64 18.20
CA HIS A 110 -45.84 -3.76 17.77
C HIS A 110 -46.04 -4.82 16.68
N PHE A 111 -45.80 -6.08 17.04
CA PHE A 111 -45.95 -7.26 16.14
C PHE A 111 -45.16 -7.16 14.84
N GLY A 112 -44.00 -6.44 14.86
CA GLY A 112 -43.12 -6.34 13.70
C GLY A 112 -43.42 -5.21 12.72
N LEU A 113 -44.43 -4.36 13.01
CA LEU A 113 -44.87 -3.30 12.11
C LEU A 113 -43.99 -2.05 12.15
N PHE A 114 -43.35 -1.75 13.28
CA PHE A 114 -42.55 -0.52 13.44
C PHE A 114 -41.14 -0.85 13.93
N VAL A 115 -40.15 -0.04 13.48
CA VAL A 115 -38.78 -0.08 14.00
C VAL A 115 -38.71 0.59 15.36
N ASP A 116 -38.07 -0.07 16.33
CA ASP A 116 -37.83 0.49 17.67
C ASP A 116 -36.49 1.24 17.72
N LYS A 117 -36.47 2.45 17.18
CA LYS A 117 -35.26 3.30 17.16
C LYS A 117 -34.72 3.63 18.55
N ALA A 118 -35.56 3.67 19.58
CA ALA A 118 -35.12 3.94 20.95
C ALA A 118 -34.30 2.76 21.50
N LYS A 119 -34.77 1.53 21.23
CA LYS A 119 -34.05 0.32 21.62
C LYS A 119 -32.76 0.13 20.83
N GLU A 120 -32.78 0.38 19.50
CA GLU A 120 -31.58 0.34 18.66
C GLU A 120 -30.50 1.31 19.16
N ARG A 121 -30.90 2.56 19.51
CA ARG A 121 -30.00 3.55 20.05
C ARG A 121 -29.42 3.16 21.40
N ALA A 122 -30.24 2.60 22.29
CA ALA A 122 -29.78 2.13 23.61
C ALA A 122 -28.76 1.00 23.47
N MET A 123 -29.02 0.02 22.59
CA MET A 123 -28.08 -1.07 22.30
C MET A 123 -26.78 -0.59 21.65
N ALA A 124 -26.87 0.37 20.72
CA ALA A 124 -25.70 0.98 20.12
C ALA A 124 -24.83 1.70 21.17
N LEU A 125 -25.46 2.50 22.04
CA LEU A 125 -24.76 3.21 23.11
C LEU A 125 -24.05 2.25 24.07
N ASP A 126 -24.69 1.14 24.41
CA ASP A 126 -24.13 0.13 25.32
C ASP A 126 -22.83 -0.48 24.79
N ILE A 127 -22.84 -0.89 23.52
CA ILE A 127 -21.63 -1.43 22.87
C ILE A 127 -20.56 -0.36 22.68
N LEU A 128 -20.93 0.85 22.24
CA LEU A 128 -19.97 1.94 22.01
C LEU A 128 -19.29 2.43 23.29
N LYS A 129 -19.93 2.30 24.46
CA LYS A 129 -19.29 2.60 25.77
C LYS A 129 -18.03 1.78 26.00
N ASP A 130 -18.04 0.51 25.58
CA ASP A 130 -16.93 -0.40 25.80
C ASP A 130 -15.83 -0.25 24.72
N LEU A 131 -16.18 0.24 23.52
CA LEU A 131 -15.27 0.34 22.38
C LEU A 131 -14.64 1.75 22.27
N ASP A 132 -15.46 2.78 22.20
CA ASP A 132 -15.08 4.20 22.21
C ASP A 132 -16.24 5.06 22.70
N PRO A 133 -16.23 5.47 23.97
CA PRO A 133 -17.30 6.27 24.58
C PRO A 133 -17.42 7.70 24.00
N SER A 134 -16.47 8.14 23.18
CA SER A 134 -16.53 9.45 22.51
C SER A 134 -17.47 9.47 21.30
N ILE A 135 -17.92 8.30 20.82
CA ILE A 135 -18.80 8.20 19.65
C ILE A 135 -20.26 8.38 20.07
N ASP A 136 -20.88 9.49 19.63
CA ASP A 136 -22.33 9.68 19.78
C ASP A 136 -23.08 8.84 18.76
N PRO A 137 -23.98 7.92 19.17
CA PRO A 137 -24.75 7.10 18.25
C PRO A 137 -25.69 7.90 17.31
N ASN A 138 -25.97 9.18 17.60
CA ASN A 138 -26.91 9.99 16.84
C ASN A 138 -26.29 10.77 15.67
N VAL A 139 -24.98 10.99 15.68
CA VAL A 139 -24.31 11.78 14.63
C VAL A 139 -24.22 10.99 13.31
N PRO A 140 -24.29 11.65 12.15
CA PRO A 140 -24.01 11.03 10.86
C PRO A 140 -22.59 10.51 10.81
N ILE A 141 -22.40 9.33 10.18
CA ILE A 141 -21.08 8.71 10.11
C ILE A 141 -20.02 9.58 9.41
N LYS A 142 -20.41 10.37 8.42
CA LYS A 142 -19.50 11.31 7.74
C LYS A 142 -18.84 12.35 8.63
N GLU A 143 -19.37 12.59 9.82
CA GLU A 143 -18.80 13.51 10.82
C GLU A 143 -17.72 12.85 11.68
N LEU A 144 -17.64 11.51 11.64
CA LEU A 144 -16.64 10.75 12.39
C LEU A 144 -15.30 10.69 11.65
N LYS A 145 -14.22 10.62 12.42
CA LYS A 145 -12.90 10.28 11.89
C LYS A 145 -12.89 8.84 11.36
N VAL A 146 -12.00 8.53 10.41
CA VAL A 146 -11.89 7.19 9.79
C VAL A 146 -11.74 6.10 10.85
N ALA A 147 -10.89 6.30 11.86
CA ALA A 147 -10.73 5.36 12.97
C ALA A 147 -12.03 5.09 13.74
N GLN A 148 -12.84 6.12 14.00
CA GLN A 148 -14.12 5.97 14.66
C GLN A 148 -15.15 5.25 13.78
N GLN A 149 -15.13 5.49 12.47
CA GLN A 149 -15.96 4.76 11.52
C GLN A 149 -15.63 3.26 11.52
N GLN A 150 -14.36 2.91 11.67
CA GLN A 150 -13.91 1.52 11.79
C GLN A 150 -14.40 0.87 13.09
N ILE A 151 -14.36 1.60 14.20
CA ILE A 151 -14.94 1.13 15.48
C ILE A 151 -16.44 0.86 15.33
N VAL A 152 -17.17 1.66 14.55
CA VAL A 152 -18.60 1.42 14.26
C VAL A 152 -18.79 0.11 13.48
N GLU A 153 -17.92 -0.25 12.55
CA GLU A 153 -17.98 -1.56 11.86
C GLU A 153 -17.70 -2.72 12.82
N ILE A 154 -16.73 -2.57 13.74
CA ILE A 154 -16.48 -3.56 14.80
C ILE A 154 -17.71 -3.68 15.72
N ALA A 155 -18.28 -2.56 16.14
CA ALA A 155 -19.51 -2.53 16.97
C ALA A 155 -20.66 -3.24 16.27
N ARG A 156 -20.80 -3.07 14.96
CA ARG A 156 -21.78 -3.76 14.12
C ARG A 156 -21.53 -5.28 14.10
N ALA A 157 -20.28 -5.72 14.02
CA ALA A 157 -19.94 -7.16 14.09
C ALA A 157 -20.29 -7.77 15.47
N LEU A 158 -20.04 -7.04 16.54
CA LEU A 158 -20.38 -7.50 17.90
C LEU A 158 -21.88 -7.57 18.14
N LEU A 159 -22.68 -6.66 17.58
CA LEU A 159 -24.14 -6.78 17.59
C LEU A 159 -24.65 -8.06 16.95
N ASP A 160 -23.88 -8.66 16.06
CA ASP A 160 -24.18 -9.92 15.40
C ASP A 160 -23.67 -11.14 16.18
N ASN A 161 -23.16 -10.93 17.41
CA ASN A 161 -22.50 -11.98 18.21
C ASN A 161 -21.38 -12.67 17.44
N ALA A 162 -20.59 -11.92 16.67
CA ALA A 162 -19.48 -12.46 15.90
C ALA A 162 -18.48 -13.15 16.84
N LYS A 163 -18.17 -14.40 16.53
CA LYS A 163 -17.13 -15.20 17.20
C LYS A 163 -15.79 -15.05 16.49
N ILE A 164 -15.84 -14.70 15.20
CA ILE A 164 -14.70 -14.53 14.32
C ILE A 164 -14.87 -13.19 13.59
N ILE A 165 -13.90 -12.32 13.71
CA ILE A 165 -13.86 -11.04 12.96
C ILE A 165 -12.65 -11.07 12.05
N ALA A 166 -12.86 -11.07 10.74
CA ALA A 166 -11.79 -10.95 9.76
C ALA A 166 -11.62 -9.47 9.37
N MET A 167 -10.40 -8.96 9.46
CA MET A 167 -10.02 -7.58 9.17
C MET A 167 -9.05 -7.56 7.98
N ASP A 168 -9.47 -6.99 6.85
CA ASP A 168 -8.65 -6.90 5.63
C ASP A 168 -8.01 -5.51 5.55
N GLU A 169 -6.70 -5.42 5.80
CA GLU A 169 -5.88 -4.19 5.85
C GLU A 169 -6.52 -3.05 6.66
N PRO A 170 -6.88 -3.27 7.93
CA PRO A 170 -7.68 -2.34 8.71
C PRO A 170 -6.97 -0.99 8.99
N THR A 171 -5.67 -0.89 8.77
CA THR A 171 -4.87 0.28 9.10
C THR A 171 -4.44 1.12 7.91
N SER A 172 -4.95 0.82 6.72
CA SER A 172 -4.55 1.52 5.47
C SER A 172 -4.76 3.03 5.51
N SER A 173 -5.68 3.51 6.35
CA SER A 173 -6.04 4.93 6.49
C SER A 173 -5.86 5.47 7.92
N LEU A 174 -5.20 4.72 8.81
CA LEU A 174 -5.02 5.09 10.21
C LEU A 174 -3.66 5.72 10.47
N THR A 175 -3.64 6.70 11.38
CA THR A 175 -2.41 7.22 11.97
C THR A 175 -1.81 6.23 12.97
N PRO A 176 -0.51 6.33 13.32
CA PRO A 176 0.10 5.46 14.34
C PRO A 176 -0.63 5.46 15.68
N SER A 177 -1.12 6.62 16.16
CA SER A 177 -1.87 6.72 17.41
C SER A 177 -3.26 6.07 17.35
N GLU A 178 -3.88 6.04 16.16
CA GLU A 178 -5.16 5.36 15.93
C GLU A 178 -4.96 3.84 15.85
N PHE A 179 -3.85 3.39 15.28
CA PHE A 179 -3.47 1.98 15.30
C PHE A 179 -3.26 1.47 16.73
N GLU A 180 -2.61 2.25 17.63
CA GLU A 180 -2.47 1.87 19.04
C GLU A 180 -3.82 1.59 19.72
N ARG A 181 -4.83 2.41 19.43
CA ARG A 181 -6.19 2.21 19.94
C ARG A 181 -6.83 0.95 19.38
N LEU A 182 -6.69 0.71 18.06
CA LEU A 182 -7.19 -0.52 17.43
C LEU A 182 -6.50 -1.76 18.02
N ALA A 183 -5.18 -1.72 18.22
CA ALA A 183 -4.42 -2.81 18.84
C ALA A 183 -4.90 -3.13 20.27
N ALA A 184 -5.16 -2.10 21.08
CA ALA A 184 -5.74 -2.26 22.42
C ALA A 184 -7.14 -2.90 22.35
N LEU A 185 -7.97 -2.45 21.42
CA LEU A 185 -9.30 -3.00 21.19
C LEU A 185 -9.26 -4.48 20.76
N ILE A 186 -8.36 -4.84 19.83
CA ILE A 186 -8.15 -6.24 19.40
C ILE A 186 -7.83 -7.12 20.62
N LYS A 187 -6.90 -6.69 21.49
CA LYS A 187 -6.55 -7.40 22.73
C LYS A 187 -7.73 -7.55 23.69
N GLN A 188 -8.57 -6.54 23.81
CA GLN A 188 -9.78 -6.61 24.62
C GLN A 188 -10.77 -7.65 24.06
N LEU A 189 -11.00 -7.66 22.76
CA LEU A 189 -11.91 -8.58 22.08
C LEU A 189 -11.44 -10.04 22.19
N THR A 190 -10.14 -10.29 22.00
CA THR A 190 -9.57 -11.63 22.12
C THR A 190 -9.65 -12.14 23.56
N ALA A 191 -9.44 -11.28 24.56
CA ALA A 191 -9.65 -11.62 25.98
C ALA A 191 -11.11 -12.00 26.29
N GLN A 192 -12.08 -11.49 25.53
CA GLN A 192 -13.50 -11.85 25.60
C GLN A 192 -13.85 -13.14 24.79
N GLY A 193 -12.84 -13.77 24.15
CA GLY A 193 -13.00 -15.00 23.40
C GLY A 193 -13.37 -14.83 21.92
N VAL A 194 -13.37 -13.59 21.40
CA VAL A 194 -13.51 -13.34 19.95
C VAL A 194 -12.18 -13.67 19.28
N SER A 195 -12.22 -14.39 18.16
CA SER A 195 -11.02 -14.66 17.36
C SER A 195 -10.91 -13.67 16.22
N ILE A 196 -9.72 -13.15 16.01
CA ILE A 196 -9.46 -12.14 14.97
C ILE A 196 -8.59 -12.76 13.86
N ILE A 197 -9.01 -12.62 12.61
CA ILE A 197 -8.19 -12.89 11.45
C ILE A 197 -7.69 -11.53 10.95
N TYR A 198 -6.38 -11.30 11.02
CA TYR A 198 -5.77 -10.03 10.72
C TYR A 198 -4.96 -10.11 9.41
N VAL A 199 -5.39 -9.40 8.38
CA VAL A 199 -4.65 -9.32 7.11
C VAL A 199 -3.97 -7.98 7.04
N SER A 200 -2.65 -7.98 6.97
CA SER A 200 -1.82 -6.78 6.76
C SER A 200 -0.55 -7.16 6.00
N HIS A 201 0.02 -6.20 5.31
CA HIS A 201 1.35 -6.31 4.71
C HIS A 201 2.43 -5.59 5.55
N LYS A 202 2.04 -4.94 6.67
CA LYS A 202 2.94 -4.25 7.59
C LYS A 202 3.38 -5.18 8.69
N MET A 203 4.67 -5.52 8.72
CA MET A 203 5.20 -6.48 9.68
C MET A 203 5.15 -5.98 11.12
N ASP A 204 5.41 -4.68 11.35
CA ASP A 204 5.30 -4.04 12.65
C ASP A 204 3.91 -4.23 13.31
N GLU A 205 2.84 -4.14 12.51
CA GLU A 205 1.49 -4.41 12.98
C GLU A 205 1.30 -5.89 13.36
N ILE A 206 1.78 -6.81 12.52
CA ILE A 206 1.65 -8.26 12.73
C ILE A 206 2.39 -8.66 14.01
N PHE A 207 3.63 -8.22 14.19
CA PHE A 207 4.40 -8.52 15.41
C PHE A 207 3.79 -7.92 16.67
N LYS A 208 3.01 -6.86 16.55
CA LYS A 208 2.40 -6.18 17.70
C LYS A 208 1.08 -6.78 18.16
N VAL A 209 0.24 -7.25 17.23
CA VAL A 209 -1.15 -7.66 17.54
C VAL A 209 -1.43 -9.14 17.34
N CYS A 210 -0.61 -9.88 16.59
CA CYS A 210 -0.89 -11.26 16.24
C CYS A 210 -0.12 -12.26 17.11
N ASP A 211 -0.77 -13.37 17.41
CA ASP A 211 -0.17 -14.50 18.16
C ASP A 211 0.50 -15.49 17.20
N ARG A 212 -0.19 -15.80 16.10
CA ARG A 212 0.26 -16.75 15.06
C ARG A 212 0.05 -16.14 13.68
N ALA A 213 0.73 -16.71 12.70
CA ALA A 213 0.55 -16.33 11.29
C ALA A 213 0.49 -17.56 10.39
N THR A 214 -0.46 -17.55 9.46
CA THR A 214 -0.48 -18.47 8.31
C THR A 214 0.07 -17.75 7.09
N ILE A 215 1.05 -18.36 6.44
CA ILE A 215 1.75 -17.83 5.28
C ILE A 215 1.23 -18.51 4.03
N LEU A 216 0.71 -17.71 3.09
CA LEU A 216 0.31 -18.15 1.76
C LEU A 216 1.26 -17.63 0.70
N ARG A 217 1.52 -18.44 -0.32
CA ARG A 217 2.28 -18.05 -1.51
C ARG A 217 1.72 -18.76 -2.74
N ASP A 218 1.44 -18.00 -3.80
CA ASP A 218 0.94 -18.52 -5.10
C ASP A 218 -0.27 -19.47 -4.96
N GLY A 219 -1.18 -19.18 -4.02
CA GLY A 219 -2.38 -19.99 -3.78
C GLY A 219 -2.17 -21.24 -2.93
N HIS A 220 -0.98 -21.44 -2.37
CA HIS A 220 -0.63 -22.58 -1.53
C HIS A 220 -0.36 -22.18 -0.08
N PHE A 221 -0.64 -23.08 0.86
CA PHE A 221 -0.20 -22.98 2.23
C PHE A 221 1.31 -23.27 2.31
N ILE A 222 2.07 -22.39 2.96
CA ILE A 222 3.53 -22.52 3.12
C ILE A 222 3.85 -22.95 4.54
N ASP A 223 3.38 -22.20 5.54
CA ASP A 223 3.69 -22.46 6.95
C ASP A 223 2.66 -21.81 7.87
N CYS A 224 2.61 -22.28 9.11
CA CYS A 224 1.87 -21.63 10.19
C CYS A 224 2.80 -21.50 11.40
N VAL A 225 3.10 -20.28 11.78
CA VAL A 225 4.15 -19.96 12.76
C VAL A 225 3.59 -19.21 13.97
N ASN A 226 4.24 -19.34 15.13
CA ASN A 226 4.01 -18.42 16.25
C ASN A 226 4.84 -17.17 16.02
N ILE A 227 4.23 -16.01 16.13
CA ILE A 227 4.91 -14.73 15.90
C ILE A 227 6.05 -14.49 16.88
N ALA A 228 5.90 -14.93 18.14
CA ALA A 228 6.91 -14.80 19.16
C ALA A 228 8.24 -15.57 18.86
N ASP A 229 8.19 -16.60 18.02
CA ASP A 229 9.32 -17.43 17.65
C ASP A 229 10.00 -16.98 16.36
N GLU A 230 9.47 -15.96 15.69
CA GLU A 230 9.90 -15.50 14.37
C GLU A 230 10.47 -14.07 14.42
N ASN A 231 11.12 -13.71 13.34
CA ASN A 231 11.51 -12.32 13.05
C ASN A 231 11.03 -11.93 11.65
N GLU A 232 11.04 -10.64 11.35
CA GLU A 232 10.58 -10.11 10.08
C GLU A 232 11.25 -10.77 8.87
N GLU A 233 12.57 -10.96 8.91
CA GLU A 233 13.36 -11.57 7.82
C GLU A 233 12.92 -13.01 7.54
N SER A 234 12.65 -13.78 8.59
CA SER A 234 12.18 -15.17 8.52
C SER A 234 10.80 -15.24 7.85
N ILE A 235 9.87 -14.42 8.32
CA ILE A 235 8.51 -14.37 7.76
C ILE A 235 8.54 -13.93 6.28
N VAL A 236 9.26 -12.87 5.96
CA VAL A 236 9.41 -12.36 4.59
C VAL A 236 10.06 -13.41 3.69
N THR A 237 11.08 -14.13 4.17
CA THR A 237 11.72 -15.22 3.42
C THR A 237 10.71 -16.32 3.06
N LYS A 238 9.84 -16.72 4.01
CA LYS A 238 8.79 -17.71 3.78
C LYS A 238 7.73 -17.20 2.79
N MET A 239 7.37 -15.91 2.87
CA MET A 239 6.41 -15.29 1.96
C MET A 239 6.91 -15.24 0.52
N VAL A 240 8.15 -14.79 0.33
CA VAL A 240 8.77 -14.57 -1.00
C VAL A 240 9.37 -15.87 -1.56
N GLY A 241 9.76 -16.81 -0.68
CA GLY A 241 10.37 -18.09 -1.06
C GLY A 241 11.87 -18.03 -1.39
N ARG A 242 12.49 -16.88 -1.17
CA ARG A 242 13.93 -16.67 -1.29
C ARG A 242 14.37 -15.68 -0.21
N LYS A 243 15.62 -15.78 0.25
CA LYS A 243 16.17 -14.76 1.14
C LYS A 243 16.09 -13.41 0.44
N VAL A 244 15.42 -12.47 1.08
CA VAL A 244 15.52 -11.07 0.69
C VAL A 244 16.84 -10.58 1.27
N GLU A 245 17.84 -10.42 0.40
CA GLU A 245 19.13 -9.89 0.84
C GLU A 245 18.88 -8.50 1.46
N LYS A 246 19.37 -8.30 2.69
CA LYS A 246 19.55 -6.97 3.23
C LYS A 246 20.69 -6.33 2.43
N LEU A 247 20.35 -5.70 1.30
CA LEU A 247 21.31 -4.89 0.58
C LEU A 247 21.71 -3.75 1.51
N SER A 248 22.96 -3.74 1.92
CA SER A 248 23.57 -2.55 2.52
C SER A 248 23.59 -1.49 1.41
N HIS A 249 23.07 -0.30 1.69
CA HIS A 249 23.16 0.81 0.76
C HIS A 249 24.61 1.04 0.34
N GLN A 250 24.86 1.04 -0.96
CA GLN A 250 26.16 1.37 -1.54
C GLN A 250 26.02 2.64 -2.36
N SER A 251 26.79 3.67 -2.02
CA SER A 251 26.82 4.90 -2.81
C SER A 251 27.62 4.73 -4.10
N TYR A 252 27.07 5.25 -5.18
CA TYR A 252 27.73 5.37 -6.49
C TYR A 252 27.89 6.83 -6.90
N ALA A 253 27.62 7.76 -5.97
CA ALA A 253 27.71 9.20 -6.21
C ALA A 253 29.13 9.62 -6.60
N THR A 254 29.24 10.47 -7.60
CA THR A 254 30.48 11.13 -8.03
C THR A 254 30.43 12.60 -7.62
N ASP A 255 31.51 13.34 -7.87
CA ASP A 255 31.55 14.80 -7.63
C ASP A 255 30.94 15.62 -8.78
N GLU A 256 30.45 14.97 -9.85
CA GLU A 256 29.90 15.62 -11.03
C GLU A 256 28.42 15.97 -10.81
N LYS A 257 28.11 17.26 -10.68
CA LYS A 257 26.73 17.73 -10.55
C LYS A 257 25.97 17.57 -11.85
N MET A 258 24.86 16.85 -11.80
CA MET A 258 23.98 16.65 -12.94
C MET A 258 22.70 17.50 -12.85
N LEU A 259 22.14 17.68 -11.64
CA LEU A 259 20.95 18.49 -11.38
C LEU A 259 21.31 19.58 -10.37
N GLU A 260 20.97 20.84 -10.67
CA GLU A 260 21.01 21.94 -9.70
C GLU A 260 19.65 22.66 -9.70
N VAL A 261 19.09 22.89 -8.52
CA VAL A 261 17.84 23.62 -8.30
C VAL A 261 18.20 24.86 -7.48
N LYS A 262 17.86 26.06 -7.98
CA LYS A 262 18.22 27.33 -7.37
C LYS A 262 17.01 28.22 -7.18
N ASN A 263 16.76 28.59 -5.91
CA ASN A 263 15.70 29.52 -5.49
C ASN A 263 14.32 29.18 -6.05
N LEU A 264 14.05 27.86 -6.24
CA LEU A 264 12.82 27.38 -6.85
C LEU A 264 11.64 27.61 -5.91
N SER A 265 10.62 28.29 -6.41
CA SER A 265 9.42 28.60 -5.62
C SER A 265 8.14 28.44 -6.45
N ARG A 266 7.06 28.05 -5.76
CA ARG A 266 5.70 28.02 -6.30
C ARG A 266 4.71 28.35 -5.19
N GLU A 267 4.21 29.59 -5.20
CA GLU A 267 3.23 30.04 -4.20
C GLU A 267 3.62 29.67 -2.75
N SER A 268 2.69 29.02 -2.01
CA SER A 268 2.94 28.53 -0.64
C SER A 268 3.45 27.09 -0.59
N ALA A 269 3.36 26.33 -1.69
CA ALA A 269 3.64 24.90 -1.71
C ALA A 269 5.15 24.57 -1.77
N VAL A 270 5.96 25.42 -2.45
CA VAL A 270 7.41 25.27 -2.58
C VAL A 270 8.04 26.65 -2.40
N LYS A 271 8.97 26.78 -1.44
CA LYS A 271 9.52 28.07 -1.02
C LYS A 271 11.05 28.04 -1.05
N ASN A 272 11.65 28.77 -1.98
CA ASN A 272 13.08 28.99 -2.08
C ASN A 272 13.94 27.72 -1.95
N ILE A 273 13.55 26.66 -2.67
CA ILE A 273 14.27 25.40 -2.64
C ILE A 273 15.59 25.52 -3.37
N ASN A 274 16.64 25.09 -2.69
CA ASN A 274 18.01 25.05 -3.20
C ASN A 274 18.62 23.70 -2.87
N PHE A 275 19.02 22.93 -3.87
CA PHE A 275 19.82 21.70 -3.74
C PHE A 275 20.45 21.34 -5.08
N PHE A 276 21.35 20.36 -5.02
CA PHE A 276 21.91 19.73 -6.22
C PHE A 276 21.84 18.21 -6.10
N ALA A 277 22.07 17.50 -7.18
CA ALA A 277 22.26 16.05 -7.16
C ALA A 277 23.39 15.68 -8.13
N ASN A 278 24.26 14.81 -7.67
CA ASN A 278 25.43 14.37 -8.40
C ASN A 278 25.11 13.11 -9.23
N LYS A 279 25.90 12.89 -10.27
CA LYS A 279 25.81 11.67 -11.08
C LYS A 279 26.03 10.43 -10.22
N GLY A 280 25.15 9.45 -10.36
CA GLY A 280 25.18 8.21 -9.55
C GLY A 280 24.63 8.37 -8.13
N GLU A 281 24.03 9.51 -7.79
CA GLU A 281 23.51 9.79 -6.46
C GLU A 281 22.02 9.45 -6.35
N VAL A 282 21.64 8.87 -5.20
CA VAL A 282 20.25 8.71 -4.78
C VAL A 282 19.95 9.71 -3.66
N VAL A 283 19.11 10.71 -3.95
CA VAL A 283 18.68 11.72 -2.98
C VAL A 283 17.28 11.40 -2.48
N GLY A 284 17.16 11.09 -1.20
CA GLY A 284 15.88 10.93 -0.52
C GLY A 284 15.24 12.28 -0.20
N ILE A 285 13.93 12.40 -0.37
CA ILE A 285 13.17 13.59 0.03
C ILE A 285 12.09 13.14 1.01
N ALA A 286 12.31 13.42 2.28
CA ALA A 286 11.43 13.07 3.39
C ALA A 286 10.58 14.26 3.84
N GLY A 287 9.51 14.01 4.61
CA GLY A 287 8.63 15.03 5.16
C GLY A 287 7.21 14.51 5.35
N LEU A 288 6.39 15.23 6.11
CA LEU A 288 4.99 14.88 6.31
C LEU A 288 4.16 15.08 5.03
N VAL A 289 2.97 14.48 4.99
CA VAL A 289 1.98 14.72 3.92
C VAL A 289 1.69 16.22 3.85
N GLY A 290 1.75 16.80 2.64
CA GLY A 290 1.60 18.24 2.42
C GLY A 290 2.88 19.08 2.63
N ALA A 291 4.04 18.45 2.82
CA ALA A 291 5.32 19.17 2.94
C ALA A 291 5.82 19.82 1.64
N GLY A 292 5.19 19.56 0.48
CA GLY A 292 5.58 20.13 -0.82
C GLY A 292 6.44 19.20 -1.68
N ARG A 293 6.60 17.92 -1.31
CA ARG A 293 7.47 16.94 -1.98
C ARG A 293 7.02 16.65 -3.42
N THR A 294 5.78 16.27 -3.61
CA THR A 294 5.17 15.99 -4.93
C THR A 294 5.17 17.26 -5.79
N GLU A 295 4.88 18.42 -5.21
CA GLU A 295 4.90 19.71 -5.89
C GLU A 295 6.30 20.05 -6.41
N LEU A 296 7.34 19.75 -5.63
CA LEU A 296 8.74 19.90 -6.06
C LEU A 296 9.04 19.01 -7.28
N PHE A 297 8.63 17.74 -7.26
CA PHE A 297 8.82 16.85 -8.41
C PHE A 297 8.05 17.31 -9.64
N ARG A 298 6.84 17.81 -9.48
CA ARG A 298 6.02 18.35 -10.57
C ARG A 298 6.67 19.58 -11.20
N LEU A 299 7.32 20.44 -10.41
CA LEU A 299 8.10 21.57 -10.90
C LEU A 299 9.31 21.12 -11.72
N ILE A 300 10.10 20.16 -11.22
CA ILE A 300 11.29 19.63 -11.89
C ILE A 300 10.90 18.91 -13.19
N ALA A 301 9.79 18.17 -13.19
CA ALA A 301 9.26 17.49 -14.37
C ALA A 301 8.61 18.44 -15.40
N GLY A 302 8.45 19.72 -15.06
CA GLY A 302 7.84 20.72 -15.93
C GLY A 302 6.33 20.63 -16.07
N LEU A 303 5.66 19.90 -15.13
CA LEU A 303 4.20 19.78 -15.08
C LEU A 303 3.55 21.04 -14.51
N ASP A 304 4.23 21.70 -13.58
CA ASP A 304 3.75 22.90 -12.92
C ASP A 304 4.65 24.09 -13.22
N LYS A 305 4.09 25.30 -13.20
CA LYS A 305 4.84 26.53 -13.46
C LYS A 305 5.40 27.08 -12.14
N PRO A 306 6.73 27.29 -12.02
CA PRO A 306 7.28 27.96 -10.86
C PRO A 306 6.96 29.47 -10.87
N THR A 307 6.95 30.05 -9.68
CA THR A 307 6.83 31.50 -9.48
C THR A 307 8.20 32.18 -9.68
N SER A 308 9.28 31.51 -9.24
CA SER A 308 10.68 31.97 -9.38
C SER A 308 11.65 30.80 -9.33
N GLY A 309 12.91 31.07 -9.61
CA GLY A 309 14.01 30.11 -9.55
C GLY A 309 14.39 29.54 -10.91
N GLU A 310 15.45 28.73 -10.91
CA GLU A 310 15.97 28.05 -12.09
C GLU A 310 16.36 26.60 -11.76
N ILE A 311 16.34 25.77 -12.79
CA ILE A 311 16.83 24.40 -12.76
C ILE A 311 17.89 24.25 -13.83
N LEU A 312 19.06 23.73 -13.47
CA LEU A 312 20.14 23.44 -14.38
C LEU A 312 20.37 21.94 -14.48
N ILE A 313 20.58 21.45 -15.70
CA ILE A 313 20.95 20.07 -15.98
C ILE A 313 22.29 20.07 -16.70
N ASN A 314 23.30 19.46 -16.10
CA ASN A 314 24.69 19.55 -16.58
C ASN A 314 25.12 21.00 -16.83
N GLY A 315 24.73 21.94 -15.97
CA GLY A 315 25.00 23.36 -16.08
C GLY A 315 24.17 24.12 -17.12
N GLN A 316 23.29 23.46 -17.86
CA GLN A 316 22.41 24.11 -18.86
C GLN A 316 21.01 24.37 -18.26
N PRO A 317 20.45 25.58 -18.47
CA PRO A 317 19.15 25.93 -17.91
C PRO A 317 18.01 25.10 -18.56
N LEU A 318 17.16 24.49 -17.72
CA LEU A 318 15.95 23.85 -18.16
C LEU A 318 14.88 24.90 -18.48
N LYS A 319 14.20 24.75 -19.60
CA LYS A 319 13.00 25.53 -19.90
C LYS A 319 11.86 25.08 -19.01
N LEU A 320 11.57 25.85 -17.98
CA LEU A 320 10.53 25.55 -17.00
C LEU A 320 9.11 25.54 -17.62
N ASN A 321 8.19 24.81 -16.97
CA ASN A 321 6.80 24.64 -17.41
C ASN A 321 6.69 23.99 -18.81
N SER A 322 7.51 23.00 -19.08
CA SER A 322 7.49 22.24 -20.33
C SER A 322 7.94 20.81 -20.12
N VAL A 323 6.96 19.89 -19.99
CA VAL A 323 7.21 18.43 -19.87
C VAL A 323 8.05 17.93 -21.04
N LYS A 324 7.81 18.42 -22.26
CA LYS A 324 8.56 18.02 -23.45
C LYS A 324 10.04 18.36 -23.34
N GLU A 325 10.37 19.55 -22.84
CA GLU A 325 11.76 19.95 -22.63
C GLU A 325 12.41 19.18 -21.47
N SER A 326 11.67 18.92 -20.38
CA SER A 326 12.16 18.08 -19.28
C SER A 326 12.52 16.67 -19.77
N ILE A 327 11.66 16.05 -20.57
CA ILE A 327 11.93 14.74 -21.18
C ILE A 327 13.17 14.79 -22.09
N LYS A 328 13.31 15.82 -22.95
CA LYS A 328 14.49 16.00 -23.81
C LYS A 328 15.78 16.15 -23.03
N MET A 329 15.73 16.84 -21.87
CA MET A 329 16.86 17.01 -20.97
C MET A 329 17.12 15.77 -20.10
N GLY A 330 16.34 14.71 -20.31
CA GLY A 330 16.53 13.41 -19.65
C GLY A 330 15.88 13.28 -18.30
N ILE A 331 14.83 14.04 -17.97
CA ILE A 331 14.04 13.90 -16.73
C ILE A 331 12.85 12.97 -16.97
N GLY A 332 12.64 12.03 -16.05
CA GLY A 332 11.49 11.14 -16.02
C GLY A 332 10.83 11.10 -14.64
N LEU A 333 9.50 11.24 -14.59
CA LEU A 333 8.70 11.18 -13.36
C LEU A 333 7.90 9.88 -13.30
N VAL A 334 8.09 9.15 -12.23
CA VAL A 334 7.26 8.02 -11.79
C VAL A 334 6.30 8.57 -10.74
N PRO A 335 5.01 8.76 -11.07
CA PRO A 335 4.08 9.46 -10.19
C PRO A 335 3.53 8.58 -9.07
N GLU A 336 3.02 9.21 -8.00
CA GLU A 336 2.37 8.55 -6.86
C GLU A 336 1.14 7.75 -7.29
N ASP A 337 0.18 8.38 -8.01
CA ASP A 337 -1.01 7.70 -8.52
C ASP A 337 -0.74 7.12 -9.92
N ARG A 338 -0.16 5.91 -9.93
CA ARG A 338 0.14 5.20 -11.18
C ARG A 338 -1.09 4.95 -12.05
N LYS A 339 -2.28 4.77 -11.46
CA LYS A 339 -3.51 4.43 -12.20
C LYS A 339 -4.08 5.63 -12.94
N LYS A 340 -3.98 6.83 -12.37
CA LYS A 340 -4.48 8.07 -12.96
C LYS A 340 -3.45 8.77 -13.83
N GLU A 341 -2.18 8.80 -13.38
CA GLU A 341 -1.14 9.62 -13.99
C GLU A 341 -0.03 8.78 -14.64
N GLY A 342 0.16 7.53 -14.18
CA GLY A 342 1.29 6.72 -14.60
C GLY A 342 1.06 5.87 -15.84
N ILE A 343 -0.13 5.31 -16.07
CA ILE A 343 -0.38 4.33 -17.14
C ILE A 343 -1.57 4.69 -18.02
N LEU A 344 -1.49 4.28 -19.28
CA LEU A 344 -2.63 4.18 -20.18
C LEU A 344 -3.22 2.78 -20.00
N LYS A 345 -4.15 2.65 -19.03
CA LYS A 345 -4.66 1.35 -18.53
C LYS A 345 -5.23 0.45 -19.62
N ASP A 346 -5.86 1.03 -20.66
CA ASP A 346 -6.53 0.32 -21.75
C ASP A 346 -5.62 0.12 -22.99
N ARG A 347 -4.32 0.40 -22.85
CA ARG A 347 -3.32 0.23 -23.90
C ARG A 347 -2.32 -0.87 -23.54
N SER A 348 -1.68 -1.41 -24.58
CA SER A 348 -0.67 -2.47 -24.44
C SER A 348 0.58 -2.00 -23.70
N VAL A 349 1.38 -2.96 -23.22
CA VAL A 349 2.68 -2.71 -22.60
C VAL A 349 3.59 -1.93 -23.54
N SER A 350 3.70 -2.37 -24.80
CA SER A 350 4.56 -1.72 -25.81
C SER A 350 4.22 -0.25 -26.03
N ILE A 351 2.94 0.10 -26.13
CA ILE A 351 2.49 1.50 -26.27
C ILE A 351 2.79 2.31 -24.99
N ASN A 352 2.57 1.73 -23.81
CA ASN A 352 2.91 2.39 -22.55
C ASN A 352 4.41 2.69 -22.43
N ILE A 353 5.27 1.78 -22.87
CA ILE A 353 6.72 1.97 -22.88
C ILE A 353 7.13 3.06 -23.86
N ALA A 354 6.55 3.12 -25.05
CA ALA A 354 6.91 4.08 -26.08
C ALA A 354 6.46 5.52 -25.80
N MET A 355 5.42 5.72 -24.98
CA MET A 355 4.65 6.96 -24.89
C MET A 355 5.46 8.25 -24.76
N PRO A 356 6.43 8.42 -23.84
CA PRO A 356 7.17 9.68 -23.69
C PRO A 356 8.22 9.90 -24.78
N SER A 357 8.56 8.88 -25.54
CA SER A 357 9.61 8.92 -26.57
C SER A 357 9.13 8.36 -27.90
N MET A 358 7.85 8.57 -28.23
CA MET A 358 7.21 8.04 -29.43
C MET A 358 7.96 8.46 -30.70
N ASP A 359 8.55 9.66 -30.73
CA ASP A 359 9.38 10.15 -31.84
C ASP A 359 10.58 9.24 -32.11
N ARG A 360 11.18 8.61 -31.10
CA ARG A 360 12.28 7.65 -31.20
C ARG A 360 11.86 6.35 -31.91
N PHE A 361 10.61 5.99 -31.74
CA PHE A 361 10.03 4.77 -32.32
C PHE A 361 9.29 5.03 -33.63
N SER A 362 9.30 6.27 -34.12
CA SER A 362 8.61 6.68 -35.34
C SER A 362 9.61 7.10 -36.41
N GLN A 363 9.26 6.86 -37.68
CA GLN A 363 10.00 7.32 -38.85
C GLN A 363 9.01 7.80 -39.91
N ALA A 364 9.18 9.04 -40.40
CA ALA A 364 8.27 9.65 -41.37
C ALA A 364 6.79 9.63 -40.94
N GLY A 365 6.51 9.74 -39.62
CA GLY A 365 5.15 9.67 -39.06
C GLY A 365 4.60 8.28 -38.85
N PHE A 366 5.31 7.23 -39.19
CA PHE A 366 4.90 5.83 -39.00
C PHE A 366 5.65 5.18 -37.86
N LEU A 367 4.93 4.43 -37.02
CA LEU A 367 5.49 3.66 -35.91
C LEU A 367 6.27 2.45 -36.42
N ARG A 368 7.54 2.32 -36.03
CA ARG A 368 8.42 1.20 -36.32
C ARG A 368 8.14 0.05 -35.33
N LYS A 369 7.06 -0.69 -35.57
CA LYS A 369 6.55 -1.71 -34.63
C LYS A 369 7.61 -2.76 -34.24
N ASP A 370 8.40 -3.24 -35.21
CA ASP A 370 9.42 -4.27 -34.93
C ASP A 370 10.50 -3.74 -33.98
N TYR A 371 10.94 -2.51 -34.19
CA TYR A 371 11.93 -1.86 -33.32
C TYR A 371 11.35 -1.59 -31.92
N LEU A 372 10.12 -1.09 -31.83
CA LEU A 372 9.42 -0.91 -30.56
C LEU A 372 9.24 -2.22 -29.80
N ASN A 373 8.82 -3.28 -30.49
CA ASN A 373 8.60 -4.59 -29.89
C ASN A 373 9.92 -5.20 -29.40
N ALA A 374 11.01 -5.08 -30.15
CA ALA A 374 12.32 -5.57 -29.72
C ALA A 374 12.80 -4.90 -28.43
N ILE A 375 12.75 -3.55 -28.37
CA ILE A 375 13.14 -2.79 -27.18
C ILE A 375 12.20 -3.08 -26.00
N SER A 376 10.89 -3.10 -26.24
CA SER A 376 9.91 -3.38 -25.18
C SER A 376 10.07 -4.80 -24.63
N HIS A 377 10.33 -5.79 -25.47
CA HIS A 377 10.58 -7.16 -25.04
C HIS A 377 11.83 -7.27 -24.18
N GLN A 378 12.93 -6.62 -24.59
CA GLN A 378 14.16 -6.60 -23.80
C GLN A 378 13.92 -5.95 -22.42
N LEU A 379 13.25 -4.81 -22.38
CA LEU A 379 12.93 -4.15 -21.12
C LEU A 379 12.00 -4.97 -20.22
N MET A 380 11.04 -5.70 -20.79
CA MET A 380 10.22 -6.62 -20.00
C MET A 380 11.04 -7.74 -19.36
N MET A 381 12.04 -8.26 -20.08
CA MET A 381 12.97 -9.26 -19.54
C MET A 381 13.85 -8.67 -18.44
N ASP A 382 14.48 -7.52 -18.70
CA ASP A 382 15.40 -6.86 -17.75
C ASP A 382 14.70 -6.47 -16.46
N LEU A 383 13.42 -6.07 -16.55
CA LEU A 383 12.57 -5.71 -15.41
C LEU A 383 11.82 -6.91 -14.80
N ASN A 384 12.02 -8.13 -15.31
CA ASN A 384 11.31 -9.33 -14.87
C ASN A 384 9.78 -9.12 -14.85
N LEU A 385 9.22 -8.56 -15.93
CA LEU A 385 7.78 -8.35 -16.09
C LEU A 385 7.07 -9.68 -16.40
N LYS A 386 5.98 -9.96 -15.73
CA LYS A 386 5.17 -11.18 -15.95
C LYS A 386 3.69 -10.84 -16.07
N PRO A 387 2.97 -11.44 -17.06
CA PRO A 387 3.48 -12.29 -18.13
C PRO A 387 4.27 -11.51 -19.18
N LEU A 388 5.16 -12.18 -19.93
CA LEU A 388 5.97 -11.60 -21.00
C LEU A 388 5.11 -11.50 -22.27
N ASP A 389 4.19 -10.54 -22.30
CA ASP A 389 3.23 -10.31 -23.37
C ASP A 389 3.15 -8.81 -23.68
N LEU A 390 3.69 -8.41 -24.83
CA LEU A 390 3.79 -7.01 -25.28
C LEU A 390 2.44 -6.38 -25.58
N ASP A 391 1.48 -7.19 -26.04
CA ASP A 391 0.15 -6.75 -26.48
C ASP A 391 -0.85 -6.73 -25.31
N LYS A 392 -0.48 -7.31 -24.17
CA LYS A 392 -1.34 -7.35 -23.01
C LYS A 392 -1.61 -5.95 -22.47
N THR A 393 -2.86 -5.69 -22.14
CA THR A 393 -3.34 -4.42 -21.59
C THR A 393 -2.77 -4.20 -20.20
N VAL A 394 -2.11 -3.05 -19.97
CA VAL A 394 -1.40 -2.76 -18.71
C VAL A 394 -2.33 -2.73 -17.50
N GLY A 395 -3.58 -2.33 -17.67
CA GLY A 395 -4.57 -2.33 -16.59
C GLY A 395 -4.83 -3.71 -15.96
N THR A 396 -4.47 -4.81 -16.65
CA THR A 396 -4.64 -6.19 -16.15
C THR A 396 -3.44 -6.74 -15.36
N PHE A 397 -2.35 -5.98 -15.29
CA PHE A 397 -1.16 -6.36 -14.52
C PHE A 397 -1.33 -6.04 -13.03
N SER A 398 -0.58 -6.78 -12.18
CA SER A 398 -0.44 -6.43 -10.77
C SER A 398 0.17 -5.04 -10.59
N GLY A 399 -0.03 -4.43 -9.42
CA GLY A 399 0.51 -3.11 -9.13
C GLY A 399 2.02 -2.99 -9.32
N GLY A 400 2.78 -4.00 -8.91
CA GLY A 400 4.24 -4.05 -9.11
C GLY A 400 4.64 -4.11 -10.57
N ASN A 401 3.94 -4.92 -11.38
CA ASN A 401 4.21 -4.99 -12.82
C ASN A 401 3.82 -3.68 -13.54
N GLN A 402 2.73 -3.01 -13.12
CA GLN A 402 2.38 -1.67 -13.63
C GLN A 402 3.50 -0.66 -13.35
N GLN A 403 4.06 -0.69 -12.13
CA GLN A 403 5.19 0.17 -11.74
C GLN A 403 6.41 -0.08 -12.60
N LYS A 404 6.76 -1.35 -12.85
CA LYS A 404 7.86 -1.73 -13.74
C LYS A 404 7.64 -1.25 -15.18
N VAL A 405 6.40 -1.26 -15.69
CA VAL A 405 6.08 -0.70 -17.02
C VAL A 405 6.37 0.80 -17.05
N ILE A 406 6.00 1.55 -15.99
CA ILE A 406 6.29 2.99 -15.90
C ILE A 406 7.80 3.25 -15.90
N ILE A 407 8.56 2.45 -15.14
CA ILE A 407 10.03 2.58 -15.11
C ILE A 407 10.63 2.20 -16.46
N GLY A 408 10.16 1.11 -17.07
CA GLY A 408 10.56 0.69 -18.43
C GLY A 408 10.34 1.77 -19.48
N ARG A 409 9.28 2.54 -19.37
CA ARG A 409 9.00 3.73 -20.18
C ARG A 409 10.14 4.76 -20.14
N TRP A 410 10.62 5.08 -18.93
CA TRP A 410 11.69 6.04 -18.74
C TRP A 410 13.05 5.50 -19.15
N LEU A 411 13.28 4.21 -18.98
CA LEU A 411 14.47 3.55 -19.55
C LEU A 411 14.46 3.61 -21.08
N ALA A 412 13.33 3.35 -21.73
CA ALA A 412 13.17 3.46 -23.17
C ALA A 412 13.40 4.89 -23.69
N ALA A 413 13.00 5.89 -22.90
CA ALA A 413 13.20 7.31 -23.20
C ALA A 413 14.68 7.74 -23.08
N GLY A 414 15.54 6.96 -22.43
CA GLY A 414 16.94 7.31 -22.16
C GLY A 414 17.11 8.33 -21.03
N THR A 415 16.21 8.28 -20.06
CA THR A 415 16.20 9.15 -18.87
C THR A 415 17.54 9.07 -18.13
N LYS A 416 17.95 10.21 -17.56
CA LYS A 416 19.17 10.39 -16.76
C LYS A 416 18.90 10.87 -15.34
N ILE A 417 17.76 11.52 -15.13
CA ILE A 417 17.29 12.00 -13.84
C ILE A 417 15.91 11.40 -13.59
N TYR A 418 15.84 10.48 -12.64
CA TYR A 418 14.61 9.78 -12.28
C TYR A 418 14.00 10.39 -11.04
N LEU A 419 12.74 10.77 -11.11
CA LEU A 419 11.94 11.27 -10.00
C LEU A 419 10.95 10.18 -9.61
N PHE A 420 11.16 9.52 -8.48
CA PHE A 420 10.29 8.46 -7.96
C PHE A 420 9.41 9.03 -6.85
N ASP A 421 8.13 9.24 -7.13
CA ASP A 421 7.16 9.69 -6.13
C ASP A 421 6.36 8.49 -5.60
N GLU A 422 6.59 8.12 -4.34
CA GLU A 422 6.01 6.97 -3.65
C GLU A 422 6.12 5.66 -4.48
N PRO A 423 7.34 5.25 -4.92
CA PRO A 423 7.50 4.20 -5.94
C PRO A 423 7.00 2.83 -5.52
N THR A 424 6.87 2.58 -4.23
CA THR A 424 6.46 1.27 -3.68
C THR A 424 5.07 1.27 -3.04
N ARG A 425 4.34 2.38 -3.14
CA ARG A 425 3.00 2.48 -2.57
C ARG A 425 2.03 1.46 -3.18
N GLY A 426 1.43 0.63 -2.31
CA GLY A 426 0.49 -0.42 -2.72
C GLY A 426 1.12 -1.52 -3.57
N ILE A 427 2.39 -1.82 -3.31
CA ILE A 427 3.15 -2.93 -3.88
C ILE A 427 3.49 -3.91 -2.75
N ASP A 428 3.58 -5.19 -3.08
CA ASP A 428 3.99 -6.24 -2.14
C ASP A 428 5.49 -6.17 -1.79
N ILE A 429 5.86 -6.80 -0.67
CA ILE A 429 7.22 -6.75 -0.12
C ILE A 429 8.27 -7.30 -1.09
N GLY A 430 7.96 -8.39 -1.81
CA GLY A 430 8.87 -8.96 -2.80
C GLY A 430 9.17 -8.01 -3.94
N THR A 431 8.12 -7.37 -4.47
CA THR A 431 8.25 -6.37 -5.53
C THR A 431 8.91 -5.07 -5.02
N LYS A 432 8.69 -4.65 -3.76
CA LYS A 432 9.43 -3.51 -3.17
C LYS A 432 10.94 -3.71 -3.28
N SER A 433 11.44 -4.89 -2.90
CA SER A 433 12.86 -5.21 -3.00
C SER A 433 13.38 -5.14 -4.45
N GLU A 434 12.59 -5.54 -5.43
CA GLU A 434 12.97 -5.42 -6.84
C GLU A 434 13.05 -3.96 -7.31
N ILE A 435 12.17 -3.10 -6.81
CA ILE A 435 12.23 -1.65 -7.09
C ILE A 435 13.47 -1.01 -6.45
N TYR A 436 13.83 -1.40 -5.21
CA TYR A 436 15.06 -0.90 -4.57
C TYR A 436 16.31 -1.30 -5.35
N ASN A 437 16.41 -2.56 -5.79
CA ASN A 437 17.50 -3.01 -6.65
C ASN A 437 17.57 -2.24 -7.97
N LEU A 438 16.41 -1.89 -8.51
CA LEU A 438 16.32 -1.10 -9.73
C LEU A 438 16.82 0.34 -9.51
N ILE A 439 16.45 0.98 -8.40
CA ILE A 439 16.96 2.31 -8.00
C ILE A 439 18.49 2.27 -7.88
N GLU A 440 19.04 1.27 -7.21
CA GLU A 440 20.48 1.08 -7.05
C GLU A 440 21.18 0.87 -8.42
N ASN A 441 20.61 0.03 -9.28
CA ASN A 441 21.15 -0.20 -10.62
C ASN A 441 21.13 1.07 -11.49
N LEU A 442 20.12 1.92 -11.35
CA LEU A 442 20.05 3.21 -12.02
C LEU A 442 21.17 4.14 -11.54
N ALA A 443 21.39 4.23 -10.24
CA ALA A 443 22.50 5.00 -9.65
C ALA A 443 23.86 4.47 -10.10
N LYS A 444 24.06 3.15 -10.03
CA LYS A 444 25.29 2.47 -10.52
C LYS A 444 25.56 2.74 -12.00
N ALA A 445 24.53 2.90 -12.83
CA ALA A 445 24.66 3.29 -14.24
C ALA A 445 24.97 4.79 -14.42
N GLY A 446 25.18 5.54 -13.34
CA GLY A 446 25.53 6.97 -13.35
C GLY A 446 24.33 7.90 -13.53
N ASN A 447 23.11 7.43 -13.31
CA ASN A 447 21.93 8.30 -13.33
C ASN A 447 21.71 8.96 -11.96
N VAL A 448 21.04 10.09 -11.93
CA VAL A 448 20.53 10.72 -10.71
C VAL A 448 19.17 10.13 -10.39
N VAL A 449 18.96 9.76 -9.13
CA VAL A 449 17.67 9.28 -8.66
C VAL A 449 17.21 10.12 -7.46
N LEU A 450 16.05 10.75 -7.58
CA LEU A 450 15.38 11.41 -6.46
C LEU A 450 14.20 10.54 -6.03
N VAL A 451 14.09 10.26 -4.73
CA VAL A 451 13.05 9.38 -4.18
C VAL A 451 12.26 10.13 -3.11
N VAL A 452 10.96 10.23 -3.29
CA VAL A 452 9.99 10.64 -2.27
C VAL A 452 9.32 9.38 -1.74
N SER A 453 9.29 9.19 -0.43
CA SER A 453 8.49 8.15 0.22
C SER A 453 7.93 8.65 1.55
N SER A 454 6.73 8.18 1.88
CA SER A 454 6.11 8.33 3.20
C SER A 454 6.62 7.28 4.20
N GLU A 455 7.25 6.21 3.70
CA GLU A 455 7.85 5.16 4.52
C GLU A 455 9.33 5.53 4.83
N MET A 456 9.61 5.96 6.07
CA MET A 456 10.97 6.33 6.49
C MET A 456 12.00 5.22 6.27
N PRO A 457 11.71 3.93 6.58
CA PRO A 457 12.64 2.84 6.31
C PRO A 457 13.04 2.72 4.84
N GLU A 458 12.14 3.06 3.91
CA GLU A 458 12.44 3.07 2.47
C GLU A 458 13.49 4.14 2.13
N ILE A 459 13.25 5.38 2.58
CA ILE A 459 14.18 6.49 2.36
C ILE A 459 15.56 6.19 2.94
N ILE A 460 15.62 5.68 4.17
CA ILE A 460 16.87 5.32 4.86
C ILE A 460 17.63 4.24 4.07
N ARG A 461 16.90 3.28 3.50
CA ARG A 461 17.47 2.14 2.78
C ARG A 461 18.13 2.52 1.45
N VAL A 462 17.53 3.44 0.69
CA VAL A 462 17.94 3.68 -0.70
C VAL A 462 18.78 4.93 -0.90
N SER A 463 18.86 5.84 0.08
CA SER A 463 19.39 7.20 -0.13
C SER A 463 20.84 7.36 0.31
N ASP A 464 21.65 8.05 -0.48
CA ASP A 464 22.98 8.53 -0.13
C ASP A 464 22.91 9.70 0.86
N ARG A 465 21.92 10.59 0.67
CA ARG A 465 21.57 11.68 1.58
C ARG A 465 20.08 11.96 1.51
N VAL A 466 19.56 12.63 2.54
CA VAL A 466 18.14 12.92 2.69
C VAL A 466 17.90 14.41 2.91
N LEU A 467 17.05 14.99 2.07
CA LEU A 467 16.52 16.34 2.24
C LEU A 467 15.18 16.23 3.00
N VAL A 468 15.10 16.85 4.17
CA VAL A 468 13.87 16.86 4.95
C VAL A 468 13.06 18.11 4.68
N MET A 469 11.89 17.95 4.08
CA MET A 469 10.98 19.05 3.74
C MET A 469 9.90 19.25 4.79
N LYS A 470 9.59 20.51 5.07
CA LYS A 470 8.46 20.95 5.88
C LYS A 470 7.91 22.26 5.36
N GLU A 471 6.59 22.35 5.16
CA GLU A 471 5.87 23.56 4.74
C GLU A 471 6.46 24.25 3.50
N GLY A 472 6.92 23.43 2.54
CA GLY A 472 7.48 23.88 1.27
C GLY A 472 8.97 24.25 1.32
N GLU A 473 9.67 24.06 2.43
CA GLU A 473 11.09 24.40 2.59
C GLU A 473 11.93 23.17 2.94
N ILE A 474 13.21 23.15 2.56
CA ILE A 474 14.17 22.16 3.07
C ILE A 474 14.63 22.65 4.46
N LYS A 475 14.35 21.84 5.51
CA LYS A 475 14.71 22.16 6.89
C LYS A 475 16.00 21.52 7.35
N ALA A 476 16.38 20.41 6.72
CA ALA A 476 17.65 19.72 7.00
C ALA A 476 18.11 18.94 5.78
N GLU A 477 19.41 18.74 5.71
CA GLU A 477 20.09 17.80 4.82
C GLU A 477 20.87 16.83 5.70
N LEU A 478 20.56 15.53 5.59
CA LEU A 478 21.10 14.46 6.43
C LEU A 478 22.03 13.55 5.62
N HIS A 479 23.16 13.16 6.21
CA HIS A 479 24.16 12.32 5.58
C HIS A 479 24.59 11.16 6.49
N GLY A 480 24.97 10.04 5.91
CA GLY A 480 25.55 8.89 6.61
C GLY A 480 24.73 8.44 7.83
N SER A 481 25.31 8.42 9.01
CA SER A 481 24.67 7.99 10.26
C SER A 481 23.52 8.89 10.73
N ASP A 482 23.45 10.14 10.23
CA ASP A 482 22.37 11.07 10.57
C ASP A 482 21.08 10.72 9.84
N ILE A 483 21.13 9.86 8.80
CA ILE A 483 19.95 9.33 8.10
C ILE A 483 19.34 8.24 8.99
N ASN A 484 18.43 8.64 9.87
CA ASN A 484 17.68 7.76 10.77
C ASN A 484 16.28 8.31 11.03
N GLU A 485 15.38 7.47 11.52
CA GLU A 485 13.96 7.83 11.74
C GLU A 485 13.79 9.00 12.71
N ASP A 486 14.59 9.05 13.77
CA ASP A 486 14.52 10.09 14.80
C ASP A 486 14.84 11.48 14.21
N ASN A 487 15.91 11.58 13.44
CA ASN A 487 16.32 12.84 12.80
C ASN A 487 15.33 13.26 11.73
N ILE A 488 14.92 12.33 10.84
CA ILE A 488 13.92 12.60 9.81
C ILE A 488 12.62 13.07 10.47
N GLY A 489 12.14 12.35 11.50
CA GLY A 489 10.93 12.70 12.24
C GLY A 489 11.02 14.06 12.91
N ARG A 490 12.14 14.34 13.60
CA ARG A 490 12.38 15.61 14.30
C ARG A 490 12.29 16.83 13.37
N TYR A 491 12.96 16.77 12.21
CA TYR A 491 12.94 17.89 11.26
C TYR A 491 11.63 17.98 10.48
N SER A 492 10.93 16.87 10.24
CA SER A 492 9.61 16.88 9.62
C SER A 492 8.53 17.50 10.51
N ILE A 493 8.57 17.26 11.82
CA ILE A 493 7.59 17.79 12.79
C ILE A 493 7.95 19.21 13.24
N GLY A 494 9.25 19.52 13.38
CA GLY A 494 9.74 20.87 13.70
C GLY A 494 9.80 21.17 15.19
N ASN A 495 10.15 20.20 16.04
CA ASN A 495 10.54 20.48 17.43
C ASN A 495 11.96 21.06 17.45
N ASN A 496 12.06 22.38 17.30
CA ASN A 496 13.25 23.14 17.72
C ASN A 496 13.30 23.19 19.24
N LYS A 497 13.73 22.11 19.90
CA LYS A 497 14.40 22.24 21.20
C LYS A 497 15.89 22.26 20.91
N THR A 498 16.41 23.45 20.60
CA THR A 498 17.81 23.76 20.84
C THR A 498 18.07 23.61 22.34
N HIS A 499 18.92 22.66 22.70
CA HIS A 499 19.65 22.68 23.96
C HIS A 499 20.98 23.36 23.72
#